data_6777117ea40fcd00d4fdff9c873c75e1
#
_entry.id   6777117ea40fcd00d4fdff9c873c75e1
#
_cell.length_a   1.000
_cell.length_b   1.000
_cell.length_c   1.000
_cell.angle_alpha   90.00
_cell.angle_beta   90.00
_cell.angle_gamma   90.00
#
_symmetry.space_group_name_H-M   'P 1'
#
loop_
_entity.id
_entity.type
_entity.pdbx_description
1 polymer ?
#
loop_
_entity_poly.entity_id
_entity_poly.type
_entity_poly.pdbx_seq_one_letter_code
_entity_poly.pdbx_strand_id
1 'polypeptide(L)'
;MKKFPLLTAFLALIFLPPTYSHAEKLDEYLADFTYQERKEMKIDSKELVELLKKGEVQFIDIRFPEEFAAWHMNSAKNIPLNELPSRLAELDKNKLIVTACPHYDRSSMARLYLITKGYKARYLNDGLLGLAELLRGDKARDFSNASPSLTQKTP
;
A
#
# COMPACT_ATOMS: atom_id res chain seq x y z
N MET A 1 -68.75 -18.17 -16.24
CA MET A 1 -67.86 -18.24 -15.10
C MET A 1 -66.44 -17.98 -15.60
N LYS A 2 -65.91 -16.77 -15.41
CA LYS A 2 -64.58 -16.38 -15.87
C LYS A 2 -63.57 -16.62 -14.71
N LYS A 3 -62.59 -17.51 -14.91
CA LYS A 3 -61.53 -17.82 -13.95
C LYS A 3 -60.40 -16.74 -14.10
N PHE A 4 -60.15 -15.99 -13.04
CA PHE A 4 -59.01 -15.09 -12.93
C PHE A 4 -57.78 -15.88 -12.52
N PRO A 5 -56.62 -15.73 -13.18
CA PRO A 5 -55.39 -16.34 -12.72
C PRO A 5 -54.80 -15.55 -11.53
N LEU A 6 -54.48 -16.28 -10.48
CA LEU A 6 -53.81 -15.76 -9.27
C LEU A 6 -52.33 -15.50 -9.65
N LEU A 7 -51.95 -14.21 -9.72
CA LEU A 7 -50.58 -13.76 -9.99
C LEU A 7 -49.79 -13.84 -8.69
N THR A 8 -49.03 -14.89 -8.48
CA THR A 8 -48.09 -15.03 -7.36
C THR A 8 -46.87 -14.15 -7.61
N ALA A 9 -46.84 -13.00 -6.93
CA ALA A 9 -45.65 -12.14 -6.93
C ALA A 9 -44.53 -12.80 -6.10
N PHE A 10 -43.46 -13.26 -6.78
CA PHE A 10 -42.26 -13.72 -6.14
C PHE A 10 -41.44 -12.49 -5.69
N LEU A 11 -41.48 -12.20 -4.38
CA LEU A 11 -40.66 -11.17 -3.76
C LEU A 11 -39.23 -11.70 -3.68
N ALA A 12 -38.37 -11.33 -4.65
CA ALA A 12 -36.95 -11.64 -4.62
C ALA A 12 -36.30 -10.81 -3.49
N LEU A 13 -35.95 -11.46 -2.39
CA LEU A 13 -35.18 -10.88 -1.31
C LEU A 13 -33.76 -10.61 -1.82
N ILE A 14 -33.45 -9.35 -2.19
CA ILE A 14 -32.12 -8.93 -2.59
C ILE A 14 -31.25 -8.92 -1.32
N PHE A 15 -30.42 -9.94 -1.18
CA PHE A 15 -29.42 -10.02 -0.12
C PHE A 15 -28.28 -9.02 -0.46
N LEU A 16 -28.38 -7.79 0.05
CA LEU A 16 -27.30 -6.82 0.00
C LEU A 16 -26.24 -7.26 1.03
N PRO A 17 -24.97 -7.45 0.63
CA PRO A 17 -23.92 -7.76 1.59
C PRO A 17 -23.77 -6.59 2.58
N PRO A 18 -23.46 -6.87 3.87
CA PRO A 18 -23.30 -5.83 4.86
C PRO A 18 -22.15 -4.88 4.45
N THR A 19 -22.47 -3.58 4.33
CA THR A 19 -21.48 -2.54 4.11
C THR A 19 -20.84 -2.20 5.46
N TYR A 20 -19.72 -2.86 5.79
CA TYR A 20 -18.94 -2.51 6.98
C TYR A 20 -18.41 -1.08 6.89
N SER A 21 -18.58 -0.30 7.96
CA SER A 21 -17.96 1.03 8.05
C SER A 21 -16.42 0.90 8.16
N HIS A 22 -15.70 1.97 7.84
CA HIS A 22 -14.23 1.94 7.97
C HIS A 22 -13.75 1.81 9.42
N ALA A 23 -14.55 2.29 10.36
CA ALA A 23 -14.30 2.12 11.79
C ALA A 23 -14.36 0.64 12.19
N GLU A 24 -15.40 -0.08 11.76
CA GLU A 24 -15.56 -1.52 12.03
C GLU A 24 -14.38 -2.34 11.49
N LYS A 25 -13.86 -2.00 10.31
CA LYS A 25 -12.67 -2.68 9.74
C LYS A 25 -11.39 -2.43 10.54
N LEU A 26 -11.24 -1.25 11.13
CA LEU A 26 -10.11 -0.97 12.00
C LEU A 26 -10.22 -1.73 13.32
N ASP A 27 -11.40 -1.74 13.92
CA ASP A 27 -11.67 -2.45 15.16
C ASP A 27 -11.44 -3.96 14.99
N GLU A 28 -11.93 -4.56 13.89
CA GLU A 28 -11.68 -5.95 13.52
C GLU A 28 -10.18 -6.24 13.37
N TYR A 29 -9.45 -5.41 12.60
CA TYR A 29 -8.01 -5.56 12.44
C TYR A 29 -7.26 -5.51 13.76
N LEU A 30 -7.64 -4.60 14.68
CA LEU A 30 -6.98 -4.47 15.98
C LEU A 30 -7.30 -5.64 16.91
N ALA A 31 -8.54 -6.15 16.88
CA ALA A 31 -8.95 -7.31 17.68
C ALA A 31 -8.21 -8.59 17.25
N ASP A 32 -7.93 -8.73 15.94
CA ASP A 32 -7.25 -9.89 15.36
C ASP A 32 -5.72 -9.73 15.31
N PHE A 33 -5.16 -8.68 15.92
CA PHE A 33 -3.73 -8.41 15.85
C PHE A 33 -2.89 -9.46 16.58
N THR A 34 -1.96 -10.11 15.86
CA THR A 34 -1.14 -11.22 16.34
C THR A 34 0.36 -10.91 16.30
N TYR A 35 1.18 -11.77 16.90
CA TYR A 35 2.65 -11.72 16.75
C TYR A 35 3.09 -11.96 15.30
N GLN A 36 2.33 -12.71 14.52
CA GLN A 36 2.60 -12.91 13.09
C GLN A 36 2.36 -11.62 12.33
N GLU A 37 1.22 -10.97 12.55
CA GLU A 37 0.92 -9.66 11.95
C GLU A 37 1.97 -8.60 12.33
N ARG A 38 2.42 -8.59 13.59
CA ARG A 38 3.50 -7.71 14.06
C ARG A 38 4.81 -7.88 13.27
N LYS A 39 5.10 -9.06 12.76
CA LYS A 39 6.26 -9.32 11.91
C LYS A 39 5.99 -8.91 10.46
N GLU A 40 4.82 -9.27 9.94
CA GLU A 40 4.46 -9.09 8.53
C GLU A 40 4.06 -7.67 8.16
N MET A 41 3.66 -6.85 9.15
CA MET A 41 3.26 -5.46 8.91
C MET A 41 4.41 -4.57 8.41
N LYS A 42 5.65 -5.02 8.50
CA LYS A 42 6.85 -4.25 8.19
C LYS A 42 7.84 -5.02 7.32
N ILE A 43 8.73 -4.28 6.69
CA ILE A 43 9.80 -4.78 5.82
C ILE A 43 11.05 -3.94 6.04
N ASP A 44 12.24 -4.51 5.91
CA ASP A 44 13.49 -3.75 5.96
C ASP A 44 13.97 -3.37 4.53
N SER A 45 14.95 -2.48 4.47
CA SER A 45 15.50 -2.00 3.19
C SER A 45 16.12 -3.10 2.35
N LYS A 46 16.67 -4.17 2.94
CA LYS A 46 17.28 -5.28 2.19
C LYS A 46 16.21 -6.07 1.44
N GLU A 47 15.15 -6.46 2.14
CA GLU A 47 14.02 -7.16 1.55
C GLU A 47 13.32 -6.29 0.49
N LEU A 48 13.11 -4.98 0.79
CA LEU A 48 12.53 -4.05 -0.18
C LEU A 48 13.33 -3.98 -1.48
N VAL A 49 14.66 -3.87 -1.40
CA VAL A 49 15.54 -3.81 -2.58
C VAL A 49 15.38 -5.05 -3.45
N GLU A 50 15.31 -6.24 -2.85
CA GLU A 50 15.11 -7.48 -3.61
C GLU A 50 13.73 -7.54 -4.29
N LEU A 51 12.68 -7.07 -3.64
CA LEU A 51 11.33 -7.00 -4.24
C LEU A 51 11.24 -5.96 -5.37
N LEU A 52 11.94 -4.83 -5.22
CA LEU A 52 12.02 -3.81 -6.27
C LEU A 52 12.72 -4.34 -7.53
N LYS A 53 13.84 -5.06 -7.38
CA LYS A 53 14.53 -5.69 -8.52
C LYS A 53 13.64 -6.67 -9.29
N LYS A 54 12.75 -7.38 -8.59
CA LYS A 54 11.79 -8.32 -9.18
C LYS A 54 10.53 -7.67 -9.75
N GLY A 55 10.28 -6.38 -9.46
CA GLY A 55 9.05 -5.69 -9.84
C GLY A 55 7.79 -6.17 -9.10
N GLU A 56 7.96 -6.81 -7.94
CA GLU A 56 6.89 -7.43 -7.16
C GLU A 56 6.19 -6.46 -6.19
N VAL A 57 6.68 -5.22 -6.09
CA VAL A 57 6.23 -4.23 -5.12
C VAL A 57 5.95 -2.88 -5.77
N GLN A 58 4.96 -2.15 -5.23
CA GLN A 58 4.78 -0.72 -5.44
C GLN A 58 5.37 0.02 -4.23
N PHE A 59 6.38 0.83 -4.46
CA PHE A 59 7.05 1.59 -3.42
C PHE A 59 6.52 3.02 -3.39
N ILE A 60 5.94 3.43 -2.25
CA ILE A 60 5.22 4.70 -2.09
C ILE A 60 5.91 5.54 -1.01
N ASP A 61 6.39 6.71 -1.41
CA ASP A 61 6.85 7.75 -0.49
C ASP A 61 5.66 8.63 -0.09
N ILE A 62 5.31 8.61 1.20
CA ILE A 62 4.12 9.28 1.72
C ILE A 62 4.43 10.67 2.28
N ARG A 63 5.65 11.19 2.08
CA ARG A 63 6.04 12.53 2.53
C ARG A 63 5.34 13.61 1.72
N PHE A 64 5.34 14.82 2.25
CA PHE A 64 4.87 15.99 1.52
C PHE A 64 5.69 16.23 0.25
N PRO A 65 5.12 16.88 -0.79
CA PRO A 65 5.81 17.08 -2.07
C PRO A 65 7.14 17.82 -1.93
N GLU A 66 7.24 18.75 -1.00
CA GLU A 66 8.46 19.55 -0.74
C GLU A 66 9.58 18.67 -0.18
N GLU A 67 9.25 17.73 0.72
CA GLU A 67 10.21 16.77 1.26
C GLU A 67 10.70 15.82 0.16
N PHE A 68 9.77 15.35 -0.69
CA PHE A 68 10.07 14.48 -1.82
C PHE A 68 10.92 15.19 -2.86
N ALA A 69 10.61 16.45 -3.18
CA ALA A 69 11.37 17.26 -4.14
C ALA A 69 12.80 17.54 -3.66
N ALA A 70 13.01 17.70 -2.35
CA ALA A 70 14.33 17.94 -1.80
C ALA A 70 15.28 16.74 -2.00
N TRP A 71 14.77 15.53 -1.81
CA TRP A 71 15.46 14.28 -2.15
C TRP A 71 14.48 13.11 -2.10
N HIS A 72 14.65 12.12 -2.96
CA HIS A 72 13.81 10.92 -3.00
C HIS A 72 14.54 9.73 -3.63
N MET A 73 13.98 8.54 -3.46
CA MET A 73 14.38 7.35 -4.19
C MET A 73 13.63 7.29 -5.52
N ASN A 74 14.35 7.22 -6.64
CA ASN A 74 13.76 7.19 -8.00
C ASN A 74 12.74 6.04 -8.20
N SER A 75 12.86 4.97 -7.43
CA SER A 75 11.93 3.84 -7.45
C SER A 75 10.62 4.11 -6.71
N ALA A 76 10.53 5.21 -5.95
CA ALA A 76 9.33 5.55 -5.17
C ALA A 76 8.39 6.46 -5.96
N LYS A 77 7.09 6.17 -5.86
CA LYS A 77 6.04 7.09 -6.28
C LYS A 77 5.64 7.96 -5.09
N ASN A 78 5.60 9.27 -5.26
CA ASN A 78 5.11 10.15 -4.20
C ASN A 78 3.58 10.18 -4.18
N ILE A 79 3.00 9.74 -3.08
CA ILE A 79 1.59 9.90 -2.73
C ILE A 79 1.53 10.37 -1.29
N PRO A 80 1.47 11.68 -1.03
CA PRO A 80 1.44 12.24 0.30
C PRO A 80 0.33 11.63 1.17
N LEU A 81 0.59 11.46 2.47
CA LEU A 81 -0.33 10.81 3.39
C LEU A 81 -1.73 11.44 3.37
N ASN A 82 -1.81 12.77 3.30
CA ASN A 82 -3.07 13.51 3.21
C ASN A 82 -3.79 13.36 1.86
N GLU A 83 -3.09 12.99 0.79
CA GLU A 83 -3.66 12.74 -0.54
C GLU A 83 -3.99 11.26 -0.76
N LEU A 84 -3.42 10.36 0.04
CA LEU A 84 -3.59 8.91 -0.13
C LEU A 84 -5.06 8.48 -0.26
N PRO A 85 -6.04 9.03 0.51
CA PRO A 85 -7.44 8.68 0.37
C PRO A 85 -8.04 8.94 -1.01
N SER A 86 -7.67 10.04 -1.66
CA SER A 86 -8.17 10.44 -2.99
C SER A 86 -7.44 9.77 -4.15
N ARG A 87 -6.26 9.18 -3.88
CA ARG A 87 -5.35 8.62 -4.89
C ARG A 87 -5.22 7.09 -4.84
N LEU A 88 -6.13 6.41 -4.14
CA LEU A 88 -6.14 4.94 -4.04
C LEU A 88 -6.22 4.25 -5.41
N ALA A 89 -6.90 4.86 -6.39
CA ALA A 89 -7.01 4.31 -7.74
C ALA A 89 -5.66 4.20 -8.49
N GLU A 90 -4.62 4.88 -8.01
CA GLU A 90 -3.27 4.82 -8.57
C GLU A 90 -2.48 3.59 -8.09
N LEU A 91 -3.04 2.80 -7.15
CA LEU A 91 -2.43 1.65 -6.54
C LEU A 91 -3.00 0.35 -7.10
N ASP A 92 -2.14 -0.60 -7.43
CA ASP A 92 -2.52 -1.94 -7.88
C ASP A 92 -2.76 -2.86 -6.67
N LYS A 93 -4.01 -3.30 -6.50
CA LYS A 93 -4.42 -4.19 -5.40
C LYS A 93 -3.77 -5.58 -5.45
N ASN A 94 -3.25 -5.98 -6.60
CA ASN A 94 -2.63 -7.29 -6.78
C ASN A 94 -1.16 -7.30 -6.32
N LYS A 95 -0.55 -6.13 -6.16
CA LYS A 95 0.85 -5.98 -5.72
C LYS A 95 0.94 -5.67 -4.22
N LEU A 96 2.06 -6.06 -3.63
CA LEU A 96 2.43 -5.58 -2.30
C LEU A 96 2.75 -4.09 -2.39
N ILE A 97 2.18 -3.28 -1.51
CA ILE A 97 2.50 -1.86 -1.38
C ILE A 97 3.45 -1.70 -0.20
N VAL A 98 4.58 -1.02 -0.42
CA VAL A 98 5.47 -0.62 0.68
C VAL A 98 5.44 0.88 0.82
N THR A 99 5.02 1.35 1.99
CA THR A 99 4.97 2.77 2.34
C THR A 99 6.24 3.18 3.07
N ALA A 100 6.76 4.38 2.78
CA ALA A 100 7.95 4.93 3.43
C ALA A 100 7.82 6.41 3.77
N CYS A 101 8.51 6.79 4.85
CA CYS A 101 8.83 8.15 5.24
C CYS A 101 10.27 8.15 5.80
N PRO A 102 10.84 9.25 6.30
CA PRO A 102 12.22 9.26 6.76
C PRO A 102 12.54 8.18 7.80
N HIS A 103 11.61 7.91 8.72
CA HIS A 103 11.69 6.84 9.71
C HIS A 103 10.60 5.79 9.46
N TYR A 104 9.53 5.75 10.28
CA TYR A 104 8.43 4.78 10.10
C TYR A 104 7.07 5.29 10.61
N ASP A 105 7.02 6.37 11.34
CA ASP A 105 5.81 6.91 11.99
C ASP A 105 4.67 7.14 11.00
N ARG A 106 4.84 8.02 10.03
CA ARG A 106 3.84 8.32 8.99
C ARG A 106 3.57 7.14 8.07
N SER A 107 4.60 6.37 7.73
CA SER A 107 4.43 5.21 6.84
C SER A 107 3.65 4.07 7.49
N SER A 108 3.76 3.88 8.81
CA SER A 108 2.91 2.93 9.54
C SER A 108 1.43 3.34 9.53
N MET A 109 1.12 4.64 9.62
CA MET A 109 -0.25 5.17 9.48
C MET A 109 -0.80 4.92 8.07
N ALA A 110 0.00 5.21 7.03
CA ALA A 110 -0.39 4.94 5.65
C ALA A 110 -0.66 3.45 5.41
N ARG A 111 0.21 2.58 5.92
CA ARG A 111 0.03 1.13 5.86
C ARG A 111 -1.28 0.70 6.52
N LEU A 112 -1.56 1.15 7.74
CA LEU A 112 -2.78 0.81 8.46
C LEU A 112 -4.03 1.24 7.67
N TYR A 113 -4.02 2.46 7.12
CA TYR A 113 -5.09 2.93 6.25
C TYR A 113 -5.28 2.01 5.02
N LEU A 114 -4.21 1.63 4.34
CA LEU A 114 -4.28 0.75 3.17
C LEU A 114 -4.86 -0.63 3.50
N ILE A 115 -4.53 -1.22 4.64
CA ILE A 115 -5.08 -2.50 5.10
C ILE A 115 -6.61 -2.39 5.27
N THR A 116 -7.10 -1.33 5.91
CA THR A 116 -8.56 -1.13 6.07
C THR A 116 -9.29 -0.93 4.73
N LYS A 117 -8.56 -0.59 3.65
CA LYS A 117 -9.07 -0.49 2.28
C LYS A 117 -8.89 -1.78 1.47
N GLY A 118 -8.38 -2.85 2.08
CA GLY A 118 -8.20 -4.16 1.47
C GLY A 118 -6.98 -4.29 0.57
N TYR A 119 -5.97 -3.43 0.75
CA TYR A 119 -4.68 -3.56 0.09
C TYR A 119 -3.71 -4.43 0.91
N LYS A 120 -2.83 -5.16 0.25
CA LYS A 120 -1.67 -5.79 0.89
C LYS A 120 -0.61 -4.70 1.08
N ALA A 121 -0.29 -4.35 2.31
CA ALA A 121 0.65 -3.26 2.58
C ALA A 121 1.58 -3.57 3.75
N ARG A 122 2.83 -3.13 3.61
CA ARG A 122 3.86 -3.11 4.65
C ARG A 122 4.45 -1.70 4.75
N TYR A 123 5.03 -1.36 5.88
CA TYR A 123 5.81 -0.12 6.00
C TYR A 123 7.30 -0.43 6.10
N LEU A 124 8.14 0.48 5.58
CA LEU A 124 9.59 0.38 5.66
C LEU A 124 10.02 0.75 7.09
N ASN A 125 10.52 -0.23 7.85
CA ASN A 125 10.76 -0.07 9.28
C ASN A 125 12.05 0.70 9.63
N ASP A 126 13.05 0.69 8.76
CA ASP A 126 14.27 1.49 8.85
C ASP A 126 14.17 2.81 8.06
N GLY A 127 13.03 3.03 7.40
CA GLY A 127 12.66 4.26 6.71
C GLY A 127 13.54 4.57 5.50
N LEU A 128 13.26 5.72 4.89
CA LEU A 128 14.05 6.22 3.75
C LEU A 128 15.51 6.48 4.13
N LEU A 129 15.81 6.80 5.39
CA LEU A 129 17.18 7.03 5.85
C LEU A 129 17.96 5.71 5.88
N GLY A 130 17.37 4.61 6.36
CA GLY A 130 17.98 3.29 6.32
C GLY A 130 18.18 2.80 4.89
N LEU A 131 17.20 3.03 4.01
CA LEU A 131 17.33 2.69 2.59
C LEU A 131 18.44 3.51 1.90
N ALA A 132 18.56 4.82 2.17
CA ALA A 132 19.61 5.65 1.65
C ALA A 132 20.99 5.21 2.14
N GLU A 133 21.10 4.81 3.41
CA GLU A 133 22.33 4.25 3.97
C GLU A 133 22.73 2.91 3.31
N LEU A 134 21.75 2.04 3.07
CA LEU A 134 21.97 0.77 2.37
C LEU A 134 22.45 0.98 0.92
N LEU A 135 21.84 1.95 0.22
CA LEU A 135 22.10 2.22 -1.20
C LEU A 135 23.12 3.36 -1.39
N ARG A 136 24.28 3.30 -0.69
CA ARG A 136 25.38 4.24 -0.89
C ARG A 136 26.48 3.67 -1.78
N GLY A 137 27.15 4.54 -2.55
CA GLY A 137 28.31 4.19 -3.36
C GLY A 137 28.01 3.09 -4.37
N ASP A 138 28.83 2.05 -4.37
CA ASP A 138 28.72 0.94 -5.32
C ASP A 138 27.39 0.21 -5.25
N LYS A 139 26.78 0.11 -4.07
CA LYS A 139 25.47 -0.54 -3.90
C LYS A 139 24.35 0.20 -4.64
N ALA A 140 24.42 1.53 -4.71
CA ALA A 140 23.46 2.32 -5.50
C ALA A 140 23.60 2.05 -7.00
N ARG A 141 24.85 2.02 -7.49
CA ARG A 141 25.15 1.67 -8.89
C ARG A 141 24.65 0.27 -9.22
N ASP A 142 24.95 -0.71 -8.38
CA ASP A 142 24.58 -2.10 -8.60
C ASP A 142 23.05 -2.31 -8.57
N PHE A 143 22.34 -1.61 -7.69
CA PHE A 143 20.89 -1.58 -7.67
C PHE A 143 20.30 -0.96 -8.95
N SER A 144 20.83 0.18 -9.40
CA SER A 144 20.39 0.84 -10.63
C SER A 144 20.59 -0.04 -11.86
N ASN A 145 21.73 -0.72 -11.95
CA ASN A 145 22.05 -1.64 -13.05
C ASN A 145 21.14 -2.89 -13.05
N ALA A 146 20.78 -3.39 -11.88
CA ALA A 146 19.91 -4.57 -11.75
C ALA A 146 18.41 -4.26 -11.97
N SER A 147 18.03 -2.96 -12.03
CA SER A 147 16.64 -2.52 -12.14
C SER A 147 16.47 -1.47 -13.24
N PRO A 148 16.74 -1.80 -14.51
CA PRO A 148 16.71 -0.82 -15.63
C PRO A 148 15.35 -0.12 -15.80
N SER A 149 14.24 -0.79 -15.44
CA SER A 149 12.89 -0.23 -15.51
C SER A 149 12.66 0.92 -14.52
N LEU A 150 13.51 1.05 -13.49
CA LEU A 150 13.41 2.11 -12.48
C LEU A 150 14.21 3.36 -12.90
N THR A 151 15.14 3.23 -13.86
CA THR A 151 16.02 4.31 -14.32
C THR A 151 15.50 5.06 -15.55
N GLN A 152 14.51 4.51 -16.27
CA GLN A 152 14.01 5.08 -17.54
C GLN A 152 12.93 6.16 -17.39
N LYS A 153 12.66 6.68 -16.20
CA LYS A 153 11.74 7.80 -15.97
C LYS A 153 12.45 9.08 -15.54
N THR A 154 13.52 9.44 -16.22
CA THR A 154 14.03 10.82 -16.18
C THR A 154 13.56 11.50 -17.46
N PRO A 155 12.86 12.66 -17.38
CA PRO A 155 12.41 13.41 -18.53
C PRO A 155 13.58 13.96 -19.33
#